data_fa09481c3681ae52f045128264fa05b3
#
_entry.id   fa09481c3681ae52f045128264fa05b3
#
_cell.length_a   1.000
_cell.length_b   1.000
_cell.length_c   1.000
_cell.angle_alpha   90.00
_cell.angle_beta   90.00
_cell.angle_gamma   90.00
#
_symmetry.space_group_name_H-M   'P 1'
#
loop_
_entity.id
_entity.type
_entity.pdbx_description
1 polymer ?
#
loop_
_entity_poly.entity_id
_entity_poly.type
_entity_poly.pdbx_seq_one_letter_code
_entity_poly.pdbx_strand_id
1 'polypeptide(L)'
;MTTPYASRLVDRVAVVTGGASGIGRAMCERFASEGASVAVVDLDEETGGAVAAAVGGMFVRADVTSSDEVEALYAEVAARYGGIDICCNNAGISPPDDDSILETGLDAWDRVQRVNLTSVYLCCKHALPHLLARGKGSIINTASFVAVMGAATSQVSYTASKGGVLAMSRELGVQFARQGVRVNALCPGPVNTPLLQELFAKDPERAARRLVHIPMGRFGEATEIAAAAAFLASDDSSFMTASTFLVDGGISGAYVTPL
;
A
#
# COMPACT_ATOMS: atom_id res chain seq x y z
N MET A 1 -17.87 -21.48 -12.42
CA MET A 1 -18.63 -20.58 -11.53
C MET A 1 -17.85 -19.30 -11.43
N THR A 2 -18.32 -18.23 -12.05
CA THR A 2 -17.72 -16.89 -11.89
C THR A 2 -17.90 -16.46 -10.42
N THR A 3 -16.81 -16.16 -9.73
CA THR A 3 -16.88 -15.61 -8.39
C THR A 3 -17.72 -14.32 -8.40
N PRO A 4 -18.60 -14.08 -7.40
CA PRO A 4 -19.49 -12.91 -7.39
C PRO A 4 -18.77 -11.55 -7.36
N TYR A 5 -17.44 -11.53 -7.32
CA TYR A 5 -16.59 -10.33 -7.29
C TYR A 5 -15.79 -10.10 -8.59
N ALA A 6 -15.99 -10.94 -9.62
CA ALA A 6 -15.16 -10.91 -10.84
C ALA A 6 -15.33 -9.65 -11.72
N SER A 7 -16.08 -8.62 -11.27
CA SER A 7 -16.41 -7.46 -12.10
C SER A 7 -16.48 -6.12 -11.35
N ARG A 8 -15.98 -6.04 -10.12
CA ARG A 8 -16.09 -4.79 -9.33
C ARG A 8 -15.26 -3.64 -9.87
N LEU A 9 -14.20 -3.95 -10.61
CA LEU A 9 -13.24 -2.98 -11.13
C LEU A 9 -13.21 -2.94 -12.67
N VAL A 10 -14.27 -3.44 -13.33
CA VAL A 10 -14.40 -3.37 -14.79
C VAL A 10 -14.33 -1.91 -15.23
N ASP A 11 -13.61 -1.65 -16.33
CA ASP A 11 -13.37 -0.32 -16.91
C ASP A 11 -12.64 0.67 -15.98
N ARG A 12 -11.99 0.18 -14.91
CA ARG A 12 -11.15 0.98 -14.03
C ARG A 12 -9.68 0.83 -14.41
N VAL A 13 -8.93 1.92 -14.29
CA VAL A 13 -7.48 1.96 -14.47
C VAL A 13 -6.84 2.14 -13.10
N ALA A 14 -6.00 1.17 -12.71
CA ALA A 14 -5.33 1.14 -11.43
C ALA A 14 -3.81 1.28 -11.58
N VAL A 15 -3.20 2.18 -10.81
CA VAL A 15 -1.75 2.32 -10.64
C VAL A 15 -1.36 1.72 -9.29
N VAL A 16 -0.41 0.79 -9.26
CA VAL A 16 0.06 0.13 -8.04
C VAL A 16 1.57 0.27 -7.94
N THR A 17 2.07 1.04 -6.96
CA THR A 17 3.50 1.19 -6.70
C THR A 17 4.03 0.08 -5.78
N GLY A 18 5.29 -0.34 -5.99
CA GLY A 18 5.82 -1.54 -5.33
C GLY A 18 5.12 -2.81 -5.81
N GLY A 19 4.74 -2.83 -7.10
CA GLY A 19 3.89 -3.87 -7.70
C GLY A 19 4.61 -5.16 -8.06
N ALA A 20 5.94 -5.21 -8.00
CA ALA A 20 6.72 -6.39 -8.36
C ALA A 20 6.64 -7.52 -7.33
N SER A 21 6.33 -7.23 -6.05
CA SER A 21 6.40 -8.23 -4.99
C SER A 21 5.34 -8.04 -3.88
N GLY A 22 5.22 -9.03 -3.00
CA GLY A 22 4.46 -8.95 -1.77
C GLY A 22 3.01 -8.48 -1.93
N ILE A 23 2.64 -7.48 -1.13
CA ILE A 23 1.27 -6.92 -1.12
C ILE A 23 0.94 -6.23 -2.45
N GLY A 24 1.90 -5.48 -3.02
CA GLY A 24 1.69 -4.78 -4.29
C GLY A 24 1.40 -5.73 -5.45
N ARG A 25 2.17 -6.81 -5.58
CA ARG A 25 1.91 -7.88 -6.55
C ARG A 25 0.52 -8.49 -6.36
N ALA A 26 0.16 -8.83 -5.13
CA ALA A 26 -1.16 -9.38 -4.84
C ALA A 26 -2.30 -8.41 -5.17
N MET A 27 -2.08 -7.08 -4.99
CA MET A 27 -3.03 -6.05 -5.44
C MET A 27 -3.17 -6.04 -6.96
N CYS A 28 -2.04 -6.09 -7.71
CA CYS A 28 -2.07 -6.14 -9.17
C CYS A 28 -2.86 -7.36 -9.68
N GLU A 29 -2.56 -8.55 -9.15
CA GLU A 29 -3.24 -9.79 -9.49
C GLU A 29 -4.74 -9.73 -9.15
N ARG A 30 -5.07 -9.21 -7.98
CA ARG A 30 -6.46 -9.08 -7.52
C ARG A 30 -7.26 -8.08 -8.37
N PHE A 31 -6.72 -6.92 -8.63
CA PHE A 31 -7.42 -5.88 -9.41
C PHE A 31 -7.66 -6.33 -10.86
N ALA A 32 -6.66 -6.94 -11.48
CA ALA A 32 -6.83 -7.51 -12.81
C ALA A 32 -7.90 -8.62 -12.84
N SER A 33 -7.93 -9.50 -11.84
CA SER A 33 -8.95 -10.56 -11.73
C SER A 33 -10.37 -10.00 -11.53
N GLU A 34 -10.50 -8.76 -11.08
CA GLU A 34 -11.76 -8.04 -10.93
C GLU A 34 -12.07 -7.08 -12.09
N GLY A 35 -11.26 -7.13 -13.16
CA GLY A 35 -11.52 -6.46 -14.43
C GLY A 35 -10.82 -5.12 -14.63
N ALA A 36 -9.91 -4.71 -13.73
CA ALA A 36 -9.14 -3.47 -13.90
C ALA A 36 -8.03 -3.62 -14.95
N SER A 37 -7.74 -2.53 -15.68
CA SER A 37 -6.46 -2.33 -16.36
C SER A 37 -5.42 -1.88 -15.33
N VAL A 38 -4.33 -2.64 -15.19
CA VAL A 38 -3.35 -2.42 -14.12
C VAL A 38 -2.03 -1.90 -14.68
N ALA A 39 -1.52 -0.82 -14.09
CA ALA A 39 -0.15 -0.37 -14.25
C ALA A 39 0.66 -0.82 -13.02
N VAL A 40 1.60 -1.74 -13.24
CA VAL A 40 2.55 -2.26 -12.26
C VAL A 40 3.74 -1.33 -12.23
N VAL A 41 4.02 -0.69 -11.09
CA VAL A 41 5.11 0.27 -10.95
C VAL A 41 6.13 -0.25 -9.95
N ASP A 42 7.38 -0.36 -10.37
CA ASP A 42 8.49 -0.80 -9.52
C ASP A 42 9.84 -0.34 -10.08
N LEU A 43 10.91 -0.49 -9.30
CA LEU A 43 12.29 -0.36 -9.75
C LEU A 43 12.82 -1.66 -10.40
N ASP A 44 12.29 -2.80 -10.00
CA ASP A 44 12.67 -4.12 -10.51
C ASP A 44 11.95 -4.41 -11.84
N GLU A 45 12.65 -4.19 -12.95
CA GLU A 45 12.13 -4.36 -14.30
C GLU A 45 11.80 -5.82 -14.63
N GLU A 46 12.61 -6.76 -14.14
CA GLU A 46 12.43 -8.19 -14.44
C GLU A 46 11.18 -8.72 -13.75
N THR A 47 11.12 -8.56 -12.43
CA THR A 47 9.98 -9.07 -11.65
C THR A 47 8.71 -8.28 -11.92
N GLY A 48 8.79 -6.96 -12.01
CA GLY A 48 7.64 -6.09 -12.31
C GLY A 48 7.08 -6.33 -13.73
N GLY A 49 7.97 -6.51 -14.72
CA GLY A 49 7.59 -6.88 -16.07
C GLY A 49 6.89 -8.25 -16.15
N ALA A 50 7.38 -9.24 -15.40
CA ALA A 50 6.74 -10.54 -15.29
C ALA A 50 5.34 -10.47 -14.66
N VAL A 51 5.17 -9.67 -13.60
CA VAL A 51 3.85 -9.43 -12.97
C VAL A 51 2.90 -8.75 -13.96
N ALA A 52 3.35 -7.69 -14.64
CA ALA A 52 2.54 -6.97 -15.62
C ALA A 52 2.07 -7.90 -16.77
N ALA A 53 2.97 -8.73 -17.28
CA ALA A 53 2.62 -9.73 -18.30
C ALA A 53 1.58 -10.75 -17.80
N ALA A 54 1.74 -11.24 -16.57
CA ALA A 54 0.83 -12.22 -15.97
C ALA A 54 -0.59 -11.66 -15.76
N VAL A 55 -0.71 -10.37 -15.48
CA VAL A 55 -2.03 -9.71 -15.27
C VAL A 55 -2.59 -9.05 -16.54
N GLY A 56 -1.88 -9.13 -17.67
CA GLY A 56 -2.28 -8.44 -18.91
C GLY A 56 -2.26 -6.91 -18.79
N GLY A 57 -1.44 -6.38 -17.88
CA GLY A 57 -1.28 -4.96 -17.60
C GLY A 57 -0.07 -4.33 -18.29
N MET A 58 0.32 -3.14 -17.87
CA MET A 58 1.58 -2.50 -18.28
C MET A 58 2.57 -2.44 -17.11
N PHE A 59 3.84 -2.46 -17.41
CA PHE A 59 4.90 -2.17 -16.45
C PHE A 59 5.45 -0.77 -16.70
N VAL A 60 5.67 -0.02 -15.63
CA VAL A 60 6.37 1.27 -15.66
C VAL A 60 7.47 1.25 -14.62
N ARG A 61 8.73 1.38 -15.08
CA ARG A 61 9.84 1.58 -14.16
C ARG A 61 9.82 3.02 -13.67
N ALA A 62 9.70 3.22 -12.36
CA ALA A 62 9.79 4.55 -11.77
C ALA A 62 10.34 4.51 -10.33
N ASP A 63 11.24 5.44 -10.02
CA ASP A 63 11.60 5.75 -8.64
C ASP A 63 10.55 6.69 -8.05
N VAL A 64 9.71 6.16 -7.17
CA VAL A 64 8.64 6.94 -6.52
C VAL A 64 9.15 8.07 -5.62
N THR A 65 10.46 8.15 -5.37
CA THR A 65 11.09 9.26 -4.64
C THR A 65 11.50 10.43 -5.56
N SER A 66 11.40 10.25 -6.88
CA SER A 66 11.66 11.25 -7.90
C SER A 66 10.36 11.89 -8.39
N SER A 67 10.19 13.20 -8.16
CA SER A 67 8.97 13.91 -8.60
C SER A 67 8.75 13.82 -10.10
N ASP A 68 9.83 13.95 -10.88
CA ASP A 68 9.75 13.96 -12.35
C ASP A 68 9.38 12.56 -12.89
N GLU A 69 9.94 11.49 -12.31
CA GLU A 69 9.58 10.11 -12.69
C GLU A 69 8.14 9.79 -12.31
N VAL A 70 7.66 10.26 -11.16
CA VAL A 70 6.27 10.08 -10.74
C VAL A 70 5.31 10.86 -11.65
N GLU A 71 5.64 12.09 -12.04
CA GLU A 71 4.83 12.84 -12.99
C GLU A 71 4.75 12.13 -14.35
N ALA A 72 5.90 11.68 -14.88
CA ALA A 72 5.97 10.93 -16.13
C ALA A 72 5.17 9.63 -16.09
N LEU A 73 5.27 8.88 -14.98
CA LEU A 73 4.50 7.66 -14.71
C LEU A 73 2.99 7.89 -14.90
N TYR A 74 2.43 8.88 -14.19
CA TYR A 74 0.99 9.13 -14.27
C TYR A 74 0.55 9.63 -15.65
N ALA A 75 1.36 10.44 -16.31
CA ALA A 75 1.11 10.88 -17.69
C ALA A 75 1.12 9.70 -18.68
N GLU A 76 2.08 8.78 -18.55
CA GLU A 76 2.19 7.59 -19.40
C GLU A 76 0.98 6.66 -19.23
N VAL A 77 0.59 6.36 -17.99
CA VAL A 77 -0.58 5.51 -17.70
C VAL A 77 -1.86 6.15 -18.23
N ALA A 78 -2.04 7.46 -18.00
CA ALA A 78 -3.21 8.18 -18.49
C ALA A 78 -3.27 8.20 -20.03
N ALA A 79 -2.14 8.38 -20.71
CA ALA A 79 -2.05 8.31 -22.17
C ALA A 79 -2.39 6.90 -22.70
N ARG A 80 -1.92 5.85 -22.03
CA ARG A 80 -2.11 4.45 -22.43
C ARG A 80 -3.55 3.98 -22.28
N TYR A 81 -4.25 4.38 -21.20
CA TYR A 81 -5.56 3.85 -20.83
C TYR A 81 -6.69 4.89 -20.87
N GLY A 82 -6.40 6.15 -21.22
CA GLY A 82 -7.39 7.23 -21.30
C GLY A 82 -7.81 7.84 -19.96
N GLY A 83 -7.06 7.59 -18.90
CA GLY A 83 -7.28 8.14 -17.56
C GLY A 83 -6.87 7.20 -16.45
N ILE A 84 -7.08 7.62 -15.20
CA ILE A 84 -6.74 6.87 -13.99
C ILE A 84 -7.92 6.95 -13.02
N ASP A 85 -8.28 5.83 -12.41
CA ASP A 85 -9.39 5.73 -11.46
C ASP A 85 -8.94 5.35 -10.05
N ILE A 86 -7.84 4.58 -9.94
CA ILE A 86 -7.37 3.99 -8.68
C ILE A 86 -5.86 4.20 -8.56
N CYS A 87 -5.42 4.67 -7.40
CA CYS A 87 -4.00 4.80 -7.07
C CYS A 87 -3.70 4.08 -5.75
N CYS A 88 -2.88 3.02 -5.82
CA CYS A 88 -2.39 2.31 -4.65
C CYS A 88 -0.93 2.67 -4.39
N ASN A 89 -0.71 3.55 -3.42
CA ASN A 89 0.61 3.98 -2.98
C ASN A 89 1.11 2.97 -1.95
N ASN A 90 1.75 1.89 -2.45
CA ASN A 90 2.14 0.74 -1.65
C ASN A 90 3.65 0.60 -1.49
N ALA A 91 4.45 1.17 -2.38
CA ALA A 91 5.91 1.12 -2.27
C ALA A 91 6.40 1.58 -0.88
N GLY A 92 7.33 0.82 -0.29
CA GLY A 92 7.85 1.13 1.03
C GLY A 92 8.95 0.16 1.45
N ILE A 93 9.75 0.60 2.42
CA ILE A 93 10.87 -0.16 2.99
C ILE A 93 10.80 -0.20 4.51
N SER A 94 11.42 -1.23 5.10
CA SER A 94 11.68 -1.34 6.54
C SER A 94 13.10 -1.93 6.70
N PRO A 95 14.14 -1.10 6.57
CA PRO A 95 15.51 -1.58 6.58
C PRO A 95 15.97 -1.96 8.00
N PRO A 96 16.97 -2.86 8.14
CA PRO A 96 17.42 -3.37 9.44
C PRO A 96 18.16 -2.34 10.30
N ASP A 97 18.61 -1.24 9.74
CA ASP A 97 19.28 -0.13 10.42
C ASP A 97 18.30 0.95 10.93
N ASP A 98 16.98 0.73 10.77
CA ASP A 98 15.92 1.47 11.46
C ASP A 98 15.52 0.71 12.73
N ASP A 99 15.99 1.18 13.88
CA ASP A 99 15.83 0.55 15.19
C ASP A 99 15.30 1.56 16.22
N SER A 100 15.92 1.60 17.42
CA SER A 100 15.54 2.54 18.48
C SER A 100 15.92 3.99 18.12
N ILE A 101 15.35 4.94 18.84
CA ILE A 101 15.69 6.37 18.69
C ILE A 101 17.16 6.66 18.96
N LEU A 102 17.83 5.81 19.72
CA LEU A 102 19.25 5.97 20.05
C LEU A 102 20.18 5.38 18.98
N GLU A 103 19.70 4.37 18.23
CA GLU A 103 20.49 3.59 17.29
C GLU A 103 20.23 3.99 15.81
N THR A 104 19.06 4.52 15.50
CA THR A 104 18.72 4.93 14.13
C THR A 104 19.46 6.21 13.74
N GLY A 105 20.40 6.08 12.80
CA GLY A 105 21.12 7.22 12.24
C GLY A 105 20.24 8.06 11.29
N LEU A 106 20.64 9.34 11.06
CA LEU A 106 19.92 10.24 10.17
C LEU A 106 19.80 9.70 8.73
N ASP A 107 20.81 9.00 8.22
CA ASP A 107 20.77 8.43 6.88
C ASP A 107 19.66 7.37 6.74
N ALA A 108 19.49 6.49 7.75
CA ALA A 108 18.41 5.52 7.79
C ALA A 108 17.06 6.21 7.95
N TRP A 109 16.97 7.18 8.85
CA TRP A 109 15.78 8.01 9.03
C TRP A 109 15.34 8.66 7.73
N ASP A 110 16.23 9.43 7.07
CA ASP A 110 15.92 10.20 5.86
C ASP A 110 15.54 9.26 4.69
N ARG A 111 16.23 8.13 4.54
CA ARG A 111 15.92 7.14 3.52
C ARG A 111 14.51 6.58 3.71
N VAL A 112 14.14 6.21 4.94
CA VAL A 112 12.81 5.67 5.23
C VAL A 112 11.73 6.73 5.04
N GLN A 113 11.94 7.97 5.52
CA GLN A 113 10.99 9.07 5.29
C GLN A 113 10.81 9.35 3.79
N ARG A 114 11.89 9.36 3.03
CA ARG A 114 11.85 9.60 1.59
C ARG A 114 11.05 8.53 0.86
N VAL A 115 11.32 7.25 1.13
CA VAL A 115 10.66 6.14 0.43
C VAL A 115 9.24 5.91 0.93
N ASN A 116 8.96 6.03 2.23
CA ASN A 116 7.66 5.64 2.78
C ASN A 116 6.65 6.78 2.87
N LEU A 117 7.10 8.03 2.97
CA LEU A 117 6.22 9.19 3.17
C LEU A 117 6.28 10.16 2.01
N THR A 118 7.49 10.63 1.63
CA THR A 118 7.62 11.59 0.55
C THR A 118 7.14 11.01 -0.78
N SER A 119 7.40 9.74 -1.05
CA SER A 119 6.89 9.05 -2.25
C SER A 119 5.35 9.07 -2.31
N VAL A 120 4.68 8.79 -1.20
CA VAL A 120 3.21 8.80 -1.13
C VAL A 120 2.68 10.22 -1.37
N TYR A 121 3.35 11.23 -0.84
CA TYR A 121 3.02 12.63 -1.15
C TYR A 121 3.15 12.91 -2.66
N LEU A 122 4.26 12.52 -3.28
CA LEU A 122 4.49 12.74 -4.71
C LEU A 122 3.46 11.99 -5.56
N CYS A 123 3.21 10.72 -5.24
CA CYS A 123 2.20 9.93 -5.94
C CYS A 123 0.81 10.56 -5.81
N CYS A 124 0.39 10.98 -4.63
CA CYS A 124 -0.89 11.68 -4.45
C CYS A 124 -0.94 12.99 -5.24
N LYS A 125 0.14 13.79 -5.20
CA LYS A 125 0.23 15.08 -5.90
C LYS A 125 0.03 14.93 -7.40
N HIS A 126 0.70 13.96 -8.03
CA HIS A 126 0.65 13.76 -9.48
C HIS A 126 -0.55 12.91 -9.93
N ALA A 127 -1.11 12.06 -9.06
CA ALA A 127 -2.33 11.31 -9.36
C ALA A 127 -3.60 12.17 -9.34
N LEU A 128 -3.70 13.11 -8.38
CA LEU A 128 -4.93 13.88 -8.13
C LEU A 128 -5.45 14.61 -9.38
N PRO A 129 -4.65 15.30 -10.21
CA PRO A 129 -5.17 15.93 -11.43
C PRO A 129 -5.90 14.96 -12.36
N HIS A 130 -5.39 13.73 -12.51
CA HIS A 130 -6.01 12.70 -13.35
C HIS A 130 -7.34 12.19 -12.77
N LEU A 131 -7.38 11.95 -11.44
CA LEU A 131 -8.60 11.51 -10.75
C LEU A 131 -9.68 12.59 -10.77
N LEU A 132 -9.30 13.84 -10.57
CA LEU A 132 -10.22 14.99 -10.65
C LEU A 132 -10.78 15.17 -12.06
N ALA A 133 -9.98 14.97 -13.10
CA ALA A 133 -10.44 15.01 -14.48
C ALA A 133 -11.48 13.91 -14.79
N ARG A 134 -11.43 12.76 -14.06
CA ARG A 134 -12.44 11.69 -14.15
C ARG A 134 -13.71 12.01 -13.34
N GLY A 135 -13.67 13.01 -12.45
CA GLY A 135 -14.77 13.36 -11.54
C GLY A 135 -15.03 12.35 -10.44
N LYS A 136 -14.21 11.31 -10.35
CA LYS A 136 -14.23 10.28 -9.29
C LYS A 136 -12.89 9.55 -9.21
N GLY A 137 -12.56 9.04 -8.03
CA GLY A 137 -11.34 8.25 -7.86
C GLY A 137 -11.18 7.65 -6.47
N SER A 138 -10.27 6.70 -6.35
CA SER A 138 -9.88 6.10 -5.07
C SER A 138 -8.36 6.09 -4.93
N ILE A 139 -7.87 6.76 -3.89
CA ILE A 139 -6.47 6.67 -3.46
C ILE A 139 -6.41 5.77 -2.22
N ILE A 140 -5.55 4.77 -2.26
CA ILE A 140 -5.31 3.82 -1.18
C ILE A 140 -3.83 3.94 -0.80
N ASN A 141 -3.57 4.53 0.35
CA ASN A 141 -2.22 4.68 0.87
C ASN A 141 -1.91 3.55 1.85
N THR A 142 -0.91 2.73 1.56
CA THR A 142 -0.47 1.65 2.45
C THR A 142 0.31 2.24 3.63
N ALA A 143 -0.41 2.44 4.73
CA ALA A 143 0.17 2.77 6.02
C ALA A 143 0.63 1.47 6.73
N SER A 144 0.29 1.29 8.00
CA SER A 144 0.56 0.10 8.79
C SER A 144 -0.24 0.15 10.09
N PHE A 145 -0.46 -0.98 10.74
CA PHE A 145 -1.01 -1.02 12.10
C PHE A 145 -0.15 -0.21 13.09
N VAL A 146 1.17 -0.12 12.89
CA VAL A 146 2.05 0.70 13.74
C VAL A 146 1.83 2.21 13.60
N ALA A 147 1.03 2.65 12.63
CA ALA A 147 0.59 4.05 12.54
C ALA A 147 -0.44 4.42 13.63
N VAL A 148 -1.07 3.42 14.26
CA VAL A 148 -2.09 3.61 15.31
C VAL A 148 -1.65 3.10 16.67
N MET A 149 -0.54 2.33 16.72
CA MET A 149 0.03 1.81 17.96
C MET A 149 1.56 1.72 17.86
N GLY A 150 2.25 1.66 19.00
CA GLY A 150 3.70 1.45 19.02
C GLY A 150 4.08 0.04 18.59
N ALA A 151 5.25 -0.11 18.00
CA ALA A 151 5.83 -1.41 17.69
C ALA A 151 6.64 -1.94 18.89
N ALA A 152 6.43 -3.22 19.24
CA ALA A 152 7.25 -3.87 20.27
C ALA A 152 8.71 -4.10 19.82
N THR A 153 8.92 -4.13 18.51
CA THR A 153 10.26 -4.13 17.91
C THR A 153 10.54 -2.74 17.39
N SER A 154 11.65 -2.15 17.82
CA SER A 154 12.04 -0.79 17.42
C SER A 154 12.13 -0.66 15.88
N GLN A 155 11.57 0.40 15.36
CA GLN A 155 11.58 0.82 13.96
C GLN A 155 11.04 2.25 13.88
N VAL A 156 11.77 3.19 14.51
CA VAL A 156 11.28 4.54 14.80
C VAL A 156 10.94 5.33 13.53
N SER A 157 11.79 5.24 12.49
CA SER A 157 11.56 5.96 11.24
C SER A 157 10.40 5.37 10.46
N TYR A 158 10.31 4.05 10.38
CA TYR A 158 9.16 3.37 9.76
C TYR A 158 7.84 3.76 10.41
N THR A 159 7.78 3.66 11.75
CA THR A 159 6.57 4.01 12.51
C THR A 159 6.16 5.47 12.28
N ALA A 160 7.12 6.40 12.33
CA ALA A 160 6.88 7.81 12.05
C ALA A 160 6.39 8.04 10.62
N SER A 161 7.02 7.39 9.62
CA SER A 161 6.62 7.50 8.22
C SER A 161 5.19 7.01 7.99
N LYS A 162 4.81 5.86 8.57
CA LYS A 162 3.46 5.30 8.43
C LYS A 162 2.40 6.10 9.19
N GLY A 163 2.77 6.72 10.32
CA GLY A 163 1.94 7.72 11.01
C GLY A 163 1.69 8.96 10.15
N GLY A 164 2.72 9.45 9.45
CA GLY A 164 2.61 10.55 8.50
C GLY A 164 1.69 10.22 7.31
N VAL A 165 1.82 9.03 6.73
CA VAL A 165 0.92 8.53 5.67
C VAL A 165 -0.53 8.50 6.14
N LEU A 166 -0.78 8.00 7.36
CA LEU A 166 -2.12 7.95 7.94
C LEU A 166 -2.72 9.35 8.10
N ALA A 167 -1.95 10.31 8.65
CA ALA A 167 -2.38 11.69 8.83
C ALA A 167 -2.68 12.38 7.50
N MET A 168 -1.78 12.25 6.51
CA MET A 168 -1.94 12.81 5.17
C MET A 168 -3.15 12.21 4.44
N SER A 169 -3.43 10.91 4.61
CA SER A 169 -4.60 10.27 4.00
C SER A 169 -5.91 10.84 4.51
N ARG A 170 -5.98 11.18 5.81
CA ARG A 170 -7.15 11.84 6.40
C ARG A 170 -7.35 13.25 5.84
N GLU A 171 -6.27 14.04 5.77
CA GLU A 171 -6.29 15.39 5.23
C GLU A 171 -6.80 15.40 3.79
N LEU A 172 -6.19 14.61 2.92
CA LEU A 172 -6.58 14.52 1.51
C LEU A 172 -8.00 13.96 1.33
N GLY A 173 -8.39 12.98 2.15
CA GLY A 173 -9.73 12.38 2.11
C GLY A 173 -10.83 13.37 2.44
N VAL A 174 -10.58 14.32 3.35
CA VAL A 174 -11.51 15.42 3.67
C VAL A 174 -11.49 16.47 2.57
N GLN A 175 -10.30 16.87 2.12
CA GLN A 175 -10.11 17.95 1.14
C GLN A 175 -10.80 17.66 -0.20
N PHE A 176 -10.67 16.43 -0.70
CA PHE A 176 -11.13 16.06 -2.06
C PHE A 176 -12.46 15.29 -2.09
N ALA A 177 -13.10 15.03 -0.94
CA ALA A 177 -14.37 14.28 -0.86
C ALA A 177 -15.47 14.85 -1.76
N ARG A 178 -15.68 16.17 -1.73
CA ARG A 178 -16.72 16.84 -2.53
C ARG A 178 -16.42 16.89 -4.03
N GLN A 179 -15.19 16.56 -4.42
CA GLN A 179 -14.72 16.47 -5.79
C GLN A 179 -14.75 15.02 -6.31
N GLY A 180 -15.36 14.09 -5.53
CA GLY A 180 -15.53 12.69 -5.91
C GLY A 180 -14.31 11.81 -5.70
N VAL A 181 -13.23 12.32 -5.09
CA VAL A 181 -12.03 11.52 -4.80
C VAL A 181 -12.03 11.07 -3.34
N ARG A 182 -11.95 9.76 -3.13
CA ARG A 182 -11.81 9.13 -1.81
C ARG A 182 -10.34 8.83 -1.54
N VAL A 183 -9.88 9.10 -0.33
CA VAL A 183 -8.51 8.76 0.09
C VAL A 183 -8.59 8.03 1.42
N ASN A 184 -8.08 6.81 1.47
CA ASN A 184 -8.11 5.98 2.66
C ASN A 184 -6.71 5.41 2.97
N ALA A 185 -6.40 5.27 4.26
CA ALA A 185 -5.20 4.59 4.71
C ALA A 185 -5.49 3.12 4.96
N LEU A 186 -4.90 2.25 4.17
CA LEU A 186 -4.89 0.80 4.41
C LEU A 186 -3.78 0.50 5.42
N CYS A 187 -4.13 -0.14 6.53
CA CYS A 187 -3.22 -0.42 7.64
C CYS A 187 -3.09 -1.94 7.85
N PRO A 188 -2.20 -2.62 7.10
CA PRO A 188 -1.92 -4.02 7.30
C PRO A 188 -1.29 -4.29 8.66
N GLY A 189 -1.64 -5.44 9.26
CA GLY A 189 -0.90 -6.06 10.34
C GLY A 189 0.37 -6.77 9.85
N PRO A 190 0.95 -7.66 10.64
CA PRO A 190 2.04 -8.53 10.19
C PRO A 190 1.56 -9.49 9.08
N VAL A 191 2.11 -9.35 7.87
CA VAL A 191 1.73 -10.11 6.66
C VAL A 191 2.88 -11.01 6.25
N ASN A 192 2.57 -12.25 5.90
CA ASN A 192 3.50 -13.23 5.37
C ASN A 192 4.02 -12.81 3.98
N THR A 193 5.02 -11.95 3.95
CA THR A 193 5.68 -11.44 2.75
C THR A 193 7.14 -11.90 2.72
N PRO A 194 7.81 -11.90 1.55
CA PRO A 194 9.24 -12.20 1.47
C PRO A 194 10.07 -11.39 2.48
N LEU A 195 9.78 -10.09 2.63
CA LEU A 195 10.45 -9.22 3.61
C LEU A 195 10.30 -9.74 5.05
N LEU A 196 9.09 -10.14 5.46
CA LEU A 196 8.86 -10.65 6.81
C LEU A 196 9.49 -12.03 7.01
N GLN A 197 9.46 -12.89 5.99
CA GLN A 197 10.09 -14.20 6.02
C GLN A 197 11.62 -14.10 6.20
N GLU A 198 12.28 -13.18 5.51
CA GLU A 198 13.71 -12.91 5.69
C GLU A 198 14.06 -12.45 7.12
N LEU A 199 13.21 -11.56 7.69
CA LEU A 199 13.38 -11.11 9.08
C LEU A 199 13.23 -12.26 10.08
N PHE A 200 12.29 -13.17 9.86
CA PHE A 200 12.03 -14.30 10.75
C PHE A 200 13.00 -15.46 10.58
N ALA A 201 13.54 -15.65 9.39
CA ALA A 201 14.61 -16.63 9.17
C ALA A 201 15.86 -16.30 9.99
N LYS A 202 16.10 -15.00 10.27
CA LYS A 202 17.22 -14.53 11.09
C LYS A 202 16.96 -14.61 12.60
N ASP A 203 15.69 -14.53 13.03
CA ASP A 203 15.30 -14.59 14.44
C ASP A 203 13.90 -15.24 14.60
N PRO A 204 13.85 -16.60 14.67
CA PRO A 204 12.59 -17.33 14.85
C PRO A 204 11.86 -17.02 16.16
N GLU A 205 12.60 -16.67 17.24
CA GLU A 205 11.98 -16.29 18.51
C GLU A 205 11.24 -14.95 18.40
N ARG A 206 11.78 -14.04 17.60
CA ARG A 206 11.12 -12.76 17.31
C ARG A 206 9.81 -12.97 16.55
N ALA A 207 9.76 -13.94 15.64
CA ALA A 207 8.54 -14.34 14.93
C ALA A 207 7.50 -14.89 15.91
N ALA A 208 7.89 -15.82 16.77
CA ALA A 208 7.00 -16.41 17.78
C ALA A 208 6.44 -15.36 18.74
N ARG A 209 7.28 -14.41 19.21
CA ARG A 209 6.84 -13.30 20.07
C ARG A 209 5.82 -12.39 19.40
N ARG A 210 5.91 -12.15 18.08
CA ARG A 210 4.90 -11.36 17.36
C ARG A 210 3.59 -12.11 17.21
N LEU A 211 3.65 -13.40 16.93
CA LEU A 211 2.48 -14.23 16.68
C LEU A 211 1.53 -14.27 17.88
N VAL A 212 2.07 -14.31 19.11
CA VAL A 212 1.26 -14.34 20.34
C VAL A 212 0.37 -13.12 20.52
N HIS A 213 0.74 -11.99 19.89
CA HIS A 213 -0.02 -10.73 19.97
C HIS A 213 -1.11 -10.58 18.90
N ILE A 214 -1.19 -11.51 17.95
CA ILE A 214 -2.22 -11.48 16.90
C ILE A 214 -3.39 -12.35 17.36
N PRO A 215 -4.59 -11.79 17.65
CA PRO A 215 -5.74 -12.57 18.11
C PRO A 215 -6.14 -13.71 17.18
N MET A 216 -5.99 -13.55 15.86
CA MET A 216 -6.24 -14.61 14.88
C MET A 216 -5.22 -15.76 14.91
N GLY A 217 -4.13 -15.66 15.68
CA GLY A 217 -3.12 -16.69 15.87
C GLY A 217 -2.25 -17.00 14.64
N ARG A 218 -2.28 -16.15 13.62
CA ARG A 218 -1.50 -16.30 12.38
C ARG A 218 -1.14 -14.95 11.76
N PHE A 219 -0.14 -14.95 10.93
CA PHE A 219 0.13 -13.82 10.03
C PHE A 219 -0.96 -13.70 8.95
N GLY A 220 -1.21 -12.49 8.49
CA GLY A 220 -2.03 -12.26 7.31
C GLY A 220 -1.32 -12.69 6.03
N GLU A 221 -2.09 -12.96 4.98
CA GLU A 221 -1.56 -13.20 3.64
C GLU A 221 -1.70 -11.96 2.77
N ALA A 222 -0.80 -11.78 1.80
CA ALA A 222 -0.83 -10.64 0.89
C ALA A 222 -2.17 -10.55 0.11
N THR A 223 -2.77 -11.68 -0.18
CA THR A 223 -4.08 -11.79 -0.84
C THR A 223 -5.24 -11.25 0.01
N GLU A 224 -5.15 -11.34 1.34
CA GLU A 224 -6.16 -10.77 2.27
C GLU A 224 -6.08 -9.23 2.26
N ILE A 225 -4.86 -8.68 2.21
CA ILE A 225 -4.65 -7.24 2.09
C ILE A 225 -5.11 -6.75 0.70
N ALA A 226 -4.82 -7.50 -0.35
CA ALA A 226 -5.28 -7.19 -1.70
C ALA A 226 -6.80 -7.20 -1.83
N ALA A 227 -7.49 -8.11 -1.13
CA ALA A 227 -8.96 -8.15 -1.09
C ALA A 227 -9.54 -6.88 -0.42
N ALA A 228 -8.93 -6.43 0.67
CA ALA A 228 -9.26 -5.18 1.35
C ALA A 228 -9.01 -3.96 0.45
N ALA A 229 -7.89 -3.93 -0.25
CA ALA A 229 -7.58 -2.89 -1.24
C ALA A 229 -8.60 -2.87 -2.39
N ALA A 230 -9.02 -4.02 -2.90
CA ALA A 230 -10.04 -4.11 -3.94
C ALA A 230 -11.41 -3.58 -3.48
N PHE A 231 -11.79 -3.82 -2.22
CA PHE A 231 -12.97 -3.20 -1.62
C PHE A 231 -12.84 -1.67 -1.59
N LEU A 232 -11.71 -1.14 -1.12
CA LEU A 232 -11.46 0.32 -1.09
C LEU A 232 -11.38 0.94 -2.49
N ALA A 233 -10.93 0.19 -3.49
CA ALA A 233 -10.85 0.61 -4.89
C ALA A 233 -12.24 0.68 -5.55
N SER A 234 -13.17 -0.15 -5.12
CA SER A 234 -14.49 -0.33 -5.73
C SER A 234 -15.54 0.67 -5.23
N ASP A 235 -16.70 0.67 -5.89
CA ASP A 235 -17.87 1.47 -5.49
C ASP A 235 -18.54 0.91 -4.21
N ASP A 236 -18.20 -0.33 -3.76
CA ASP A 236 -18.65 -0.89 -2.49
C ASP A 236 -18.24 -0.04 -1.29
N SER A 237 -17.15 0.73 -1.43
CA SER A 237 -16.64 1.67 -0.43
C SER A 237 -16.98 3.14 -0.74
N SER A 238 -18.01 3.40 -1.56
CA SER A 238 -18.35 4.76 -2.05
C SER A 238 -18.61 5.78 -0.94
N PHE A 239 -18.98 5.36 0.27
CA PHE A 239 -19.18 6.25 1.42
C PHE A 239 -18.01 6.24 2.41
N MET A 240 -16.82 5.73 1.98
CA MET A 240 -15.61 5.66 2.80
C MET A 240 -14.52 6.57 2.26
N THR A 241 -14.17 7.62 3.00
CA THR A 241 -13.01 8.48 2.77
C THR A 241 -12.41 8.91 4.11
N ALA A 242 -11.14 9.31 4.12
CA ALA A 242 -10.40 9.71 5.33
C ALA A 242 -10.35 8.62 6.43
N SER A 243 -10.56 7.36 6.06
CA SER A 243 -10.68 6.24 6.99
C SER A 243 -9.32 5.61 7.28
N THR A 244 -9.18 5.09 8.51
CA THR A 244 -8.13 4.15 8.91
C THR A 244 -8.68 2.75 8.76
N PHE A 245 -8.25 2.03 7.73
CA PHE A 245 -8.77 0.70 7.41
C PHE A 245 -7.79 -0.38 7.86
N LEU A 246 -8.03 -0.92 9.05
CA LEU A 246 -7.18 -1.94 9.67
C LEU A 246 -7.49 -3.32 9.11
N VAL A 247 -6.43 -4.04 8.69
CA VAL A 247 -6.47 -5.44 8.24
C VAL A 247 -5.30 -6.15 8.92
N ASP A 248 -5.43 -6.44 10.20
CA ASP A 248 -4.31 -6.71 11.10
C ASP A 248 -4.47 -7.94 12.01
N GLY A 249 -5.50 -8.77 11.76
CA GLY A 249 -5.79 -9.93 12.58
C GLY A 249 -6.19 -9.61 14.02
N GLY A 250 -6.55 -8.34 14.27
CA GLY A 250 -7.00 -7.85 15.58
C GLY A 250 -5.89 -7.38 16.50
N ILE A 251 -4.63 -7.30 16.03
CA ILE A 251 -3.48 -6.94 16.88
C ILE A 251 -3.61 -5.55 17.51
N SER A 252 -4.20 -4.58 16.79
CA SER A 252 -4.42 -3.23 17.31
C SER A 252 -5.68 -3.09 18.19
N GLY A 253 -6.53 -4.10 18.23
CA GLY A 253 -7.83 -4.06 18.90
C GLY A 253 -7.90 -4.77 20.25
N ALA A 254 -6.88 -5.55 20.61
CA ALA A 254 -6.93 -6.42 21.79
C ALA A 254 -5.68 -6.36 22.65
N TYR A 255 -5.88 -6.47 23.94
CA TYR A 255 -4.84 -6.88 24.88
C TYR A 255 -4.80 -8.42 24.91
N VAL A 256 -3.70 -8.99 24.45
CA VAL A 256 -3.51 -10.45 24.36
C VAL A 256 -2.45 -10.89 25.35
N THR A 257 -2.78 -11.84 26.20
CA THR A 257 -1.84 -12.56 27.04
C THR A 257 -1.59 -13.94 26.45
N PRO A 258 -0.37 -14.48 26.55
CA PRO A 258 -0.11 -15.90 26.22
C PRO A 258 -1.06 -16.80 27.00
N LEU A 259 -1.63 -17.80 26.31
CA LEU A 259 -2.42 -18.87 26.94
C LEU A 259 -1.51 -19.87 27.64
#